data_3082d77314ad53072cbae88d087b02c1
#
_entry.id   3082d77314ad53072cbae88d087b02c1
#
_cell.length_a   1.000
_cell.length_b   1.000
_cell.length_c   1.000
_cell.angle_alpha   90.00
_cell.angle_beta   90.00
_cell.angle_gamma   90.00
#
_symmetry.space_group_name_H-M   'P 1'
#
loop_
_entity.id
_entity.type
_entity.pdbx_description
1 polymer ?
#
loop_
_entity_poly.entity_id
_entity_poly.type
_entity_poly.pdbx_seq_one_letter_code
_entity_poly.pdbx_strand_id
1 'polypeptide(L)'
;MSAPMTTPRVSVIMPVFDAGRDLERALRSVAAQTFVDRELVIVDDGSRDPTTRALLDRAAASGAATVHRTENRGPAAARNLAIERARAPYILPLDADDWLAPRCLERTVPVLDADPAVGVVHTWVGLTGEHHGTWRTGPFEIPALLARCTVHVSSLFRREVWVRAGGFDPRFVEASEDWDFWLSAAAQGWRGHCVPDVLAYYHRGPRSRERRARLPGAANRRMQTLVAKHRALSERHLEDALGALYEELMQASTSLERIYDHPAVRLALTARDLLRGRRRET
;
A
#
# COMPACT_ATOMS: atom_id res chain seq x y z
N MET A 1 -11.24 37.19 15.26
CA MET A 1 -12.15 36.03 15.44
C MET A 1 -11.71 34.98 14.41
N SER A 2 -11.09 33.87 14.84
CA SER A 2 -10.76 32.78 13.94
C SER A 2 -12.03 32.14 13.41
N ALA A 3 -12.14 31.97 12.08
CA ALA A 3 -13.24 31.23 11.48
C ALA A 3 -13.33 29.83 12.13
N PRO A 4 -14.55 29.29 12.34
CA PRO A 4 -14.67 27.92 12.86
C PRO A 4 -13.91 26.99 11.94
N MET A 5 -12.96 26.25 12.49
CA MET A 5 -12.22 25.25 11.73
C MET A 5 -13.20 24.14 11.32
N THR A 6 -13.60 24.13 10.05
CA THR A 6 -14.42 23.05 9.51
C THR A 6 -13.65 21.74 9.61
N THR A 7 -14.35 20.67 10.00
CA THR A 7 -13.75 19.33 10.01
C THR A 7 -13.48 18.91 8.57
N PRO A 8 -12.22 18.59 8.21
CA PRO A 8 -11.91 18.16 6.85
C PRO A 8 -12.65 16.86 6.52
N ARG A 9 -12.90 16.64 5.23
CA ARG A 9 -13.55 15.41 4.78
C ARG A 9 -12.58 14.22 4.63
N VAL A 10 -11.32 14.49 4.30
CA VAL A 10 -10.27 13.49 4.15
C VAL A 10 -9.06 13.85 4.99
N SER A 11 -8.56 12.91 5.77
CA SER A 11 -7.23 12.99 6.34
C SER A 11 -6.29 12.08 5.56
N VAL A 12 -5.35 12.68 4.85
CA VAL A 12 -4.18 11.94 4.34
C VAL A 12 -3.26 11.72 5.53
N ILE A 13 -2.93 10.47 5.82
CA ILE A 13 -2.00 10.11 6.90
C ILE A 13 -0.69 9.60 6.32
N MET A 14 0.44 10.05 6.85
CA MET A 14 1.75 9.70 6.29
C MET A 14 2.72 9.28 7.41
N PRO A 15 3.04 7.99 7.51
CA PRO A 15 4.15 7.54 8.34
C PRO A 15 5.48 7.88 7.66
N VAL A 16 6.42 8.47 8.37
CA VAL A 16 7.72 8.88 7.83
C VAL A 16 8.85 8.33 8.69
N PHE A 17 9.82 7.67 8.05
CA PHE A 17 11.08 7.27 8.66
C PHE A 17 12.22 7.33 7.64
N ASP A 18 13.16 8.26 7.81
CA ASP A 18 14.34 8.44 6.96
C ASP A 18 14.07 8.39 5.45
N ALA A 19 12.97 9.03 5.00
CA ALA A 19 12.50 8.98 3.62
C ALA A 19 13.37 9.79 2.64
N GLY A 20 14.20 10.69 3.14
CA GLY A 20 15.08 11.51 2.31
C GLY A 20 14.32 12.40 1.33
N ARG A 21 14.78 12.45 0.08
CA ARG A 21 14.17 13.29 -0.98
C ARG A 21 12.84 12.76 -1.50
N ASP A 22 12.52 11.49 -1.31
CA ASP A 22 11.25 10.92 -1.76
C ASP A 22 10.06 11.59 -1.06
N LEU A 23 10.24 11.97 0.22
CA LEU A 23 9.24 12.72 0.99
C LEU A 23 8.77 14.00 0.27
N GLU A 24 9.65 14.70 -0.44
CA GLU A 24 9.27 15.93 -1.15
C GLU A 24 8.25 15.64 -2.26
N ARG A 25 8.39 14.53 -2.98
CA ARG A 25 7.44 14.09 -4.00
C ARG A 25 6.10 13.72 -3.38
N ALA A 26 6.10 12.98 -2.28
CA ALA A 26 4.90 12.62 -1.54
C ALA A 26 4.13 13.88 -1.08
N LEU A 27 4.81 14.83 -0.43
CA LEU A 27 4.22 16.09 0.02
C LEU A 27 3.63 16.92 -1.12
N ARG A 28 4.36 17.05 -2.24
CA ARG A 28 3.86 17.75 -3.44
C ARG A 28 2.62 17.09 -4.01
N SER A 29 2.54 15.77 -4.01
CA SER A 29 1.39 15.04 -4.54
C SER A 29 0.11 15.26 -3.72
N VAL A 30 0.26 15.40 -2.39
CA VAL A 30 -0.86 15.76 -1.51
C VAL A 30 -1.26 17.22 -1.75
N ALA A 31 -0.31 18.13 -1.86
CA ALA A 31 -0.60 19.55 -2.14
C ALA A 31 -1.30 19.74 -3.49
N ALA A 32 -0.99 18.93 -4.50
CA ALA A 32 -1.53 18.97 -5.85
C ALA A 32 -2.92 18.32 -6.00
N GLN A 33 -3.50 17.76 -4.94
CA GLN A 33 -4.83 17.16 -5.03
C GLN A 33 -5.89 18.20 -5.39
N THR A 34 -6.71 17.91 -6.39
CA THR A 34 -7.83 18.77 -6.83
C THR A 34 -8.95 18.83 -5.79
N PHE A 35 -9.08 17.82 -4.95
CA PHE A 35 -9.99 17.81 -3.80
C PHE A 35 -9.38 18.58 -2.63
N VAL A 36 -9.95 19.74 -2.30
CA VAL A 36 -9.37 20.73 -1.36
C VAL A 36 -9.71 20.48 0.12
N ASP A 37 -10.85 19.84 0.41
CA ASP A 37 -11.33 19.62 1.77
C ASP A 37 -10.62 18.45 2.45
N ARG A 38 -9.33 18.66 2.70
CA ARG A 38 -8.41 17.66 3.27
C ARG A 38 -7.45 18.26 4.28
N GLU A 39 -6.90 17.41 5.12
CA GLU A 39 -5.73 17.68 5.95
C GLU A 39 -4.63 16.65 5.67
N LEU A 40 -3.40 16.98 6.04
CA LEU A 40 -2.26 16.07 6.04
C LEU A 40 -1.75 15.93 7.47
N VAL A 41 -1.77 14.69 7.97
CA VAL A 41 -1.25 14.32 9.29
C VAL A 41 -0.05 13.41 9.11
N ILE A 42 1.12 13.87 9.55
CA ILE A 42 2.39 13.15 9.43
C ILE A 42 2.81 12.66 10.80
N VAL A 43 3.25 11.41 10.87
CA VAL A 43 3.97 10.88 12.03
C VAL A 43 5.40 10.57 11.61
N ASP A 44 6.34 11.35 12.15
CA ASP A 44 7.77 11.10 12.07
C ASP A 44 8.14 10.03 13.09
N ASP A 45 8.38 8.83 12.62
CA ASP A 45 8.68 7.64 13.42
C ASP A 45 10.17 7.57 13.80
N GLY A 46 10.71 8.70 14.27
CA GLY A 46 12.07 8.79 14.77
C GLY A 46 13.16 8.97 13.71
N SER A 47 12.87 9.75 12.64
CA SER A 47 13.84 10.02 11.57
C SER A 47 15.11 10.69 12.09
N ARG A 48 16.26 10.24 11.55
CA ARG A 48 17.60 10.78 11.82
C ARG A 48 18.19 11.48 10.60
N ASP A 49 17.69 11.18 9.39
CA ASP A 49 18.13 11.80 8.15
C ASP A 49 17.85 13.31 8.15
N PRO A 50 18.89 14.17 7.96
CA PRO A 50 18.74 15.62 8.00
C PRO A 50 17.78 16.17 6.93
N THR A 51 17.76 15.54 5.74
CA THR A 51 16.88 15.96 4.64
C THR A 51 15.43 15.73 5.01
N THR A 52 15.11 14.55 5.54
CA THR A 52 13.76 14.21 6.03
C THR A 52 13.31 15.21 7.09
N ARG A 53 14.15 15.46 8.10
CA ARG A 53 13.81 16.37 9.20
C ARG A 53 13.56 17.79 8.71
N ALA A 54 14.42 18.32 7.83
CA ALA A 54 14.25 19.66 7.26
C ALA A 54 12.95 19.78 6.42
N LEU A 55 12.55 18.74 5.68
CA LEU A 55 11.29 18.70 4.95
C LEU A 55 10.09 18.72 5.89
N LEU A 56 10.12 17.94 6.96
CA LEU A 56 9.09 17.89 7.99
C LEU A 56 8.93 19.22 8.72
N ASP A 57 10.05 19.86 9.10
CA ASP A 57 10.05 21.18 9.74
C ASP A 57 9.41 22.25 8.83
N ARG A 58 9.72 22.24 7.54
CA ARG A 58 9.11 23.15 6.56
C ARG A 58 7.61 22.89 6.38
N ALA A 59 7.20 21.63 6.30
CA ALA A 59 5.79 21.28 6.16
C ALA A 59 4.97 21.72 7.39
N ALA A 60 5.53 21.57 8.60
CA ALA A 60 4.90 22.03 9.83
C ALA A 60 4.85 23.56 9.90
N ALA A 61 5.96 24.25 9.64
CA ALA A 61 6.05 25.70 9.72
C ALA A 61 5.15 26.42 8.71
N SER A 62 4.93 25.85 7.53
CA SER A 62 4.01 26.40 6.52
C SER A 62 2.55 26.10 6.78
N GLY A 63 2.21 25.28 7.77
CA GLY A 63 0.85 24.78 7.99
C GLY A 63 0.34 23.79 6.95
N ALA A 64 1.22 23.29 6.06
CA ALA A 64 0.86 22.31 5.03
C ALA A 64 0.55 20.92 5.62
N ALA A 65 1.10 20.61 6.80
CA ALA A 65 0.86 19.37 7.52
C ALA A 65 0.90 19.58 9.03
N THR A 66 0.16 18.73 9.76
CA THR A 66 0.37 18.54 11.19
C THR A 66 1.39 17.42 11.38
N VAL A 67 2.52 17.72 12.02
CA VAL A 67 3.63 16.78 12.20
C VAL A 67 3.73 16.35 13.65
N HIS A 68 3.62 15.06 13.92
CA HIS A 68 3.85 14.44 15.22
C HIS A 68 5.15 13.65 15.18
N ARG A 69 5.97 13.74 16.23
CA ARG A 69 7.26 13.01 16.31
C ARG A 69 7.21 11.98 17.42
N THR A 70 7.72 10.80 17.12
CA THR A 70 7.80 9.68 18.08
C THR A 70 9.15 8.99 18.01
N GLU A 71 9.42 8.08 18.94
CA GLU A 71 10.44 7.07 18.77
C GLU A 71 10.00 6.05 17.71
N ASN A 72 10.96 5.40 17.03
CA ASN A 72 10.66 4.42 15.99
C ASN A 72 9.91 3.21 16.56
N ARG A 73 8.66 3.05 16.16
CA ARG A 73 7.76 1.96 16.55
C ARG A 73 7.21 1.18 15.34
N GLY A 74 7.66 1.55 14.15
CA GLY A 74 7.26 0.93 12.89
C GLY A 74 6.00 1.53 12.28
N PRO A 75 5.76 1.24 10.98
CA PRO A 75 4.74 1.92 10.18
C PRO A 75 3.31 1.65 10.65
N ALA A 76 3.00 0.47 11.18
CA ALA A 76 1.68 0.17 11.74
C ALA A 76 1.35 1.11 12.91
N ALA A 77 2.27 1.26 13.87
CA ALA A 77 2.10 2.15 15.00
C ALA A 77 2.04 3.62 14.58
N ALA A 78 2.88 4.02 13.62
CA ALA A 78 2.87 5.38 13.09
C ALA A 78 1.55 5.71 12.35
N ARG A 79 1.01 4.77 11.54
CA ARG A 79 -0.30 4.96 10.90
C ARG A 79 -1.42 5.04 11.92
N ASN A 80 -1.44 4.18 12.93
CA ASN A 80 -2.46 4.23 13.97
C ASN A 80 -2.44 5.58 14.69
N LEU A 81 -1.27 6.04 15.12
CA LEU A 81 -1.14 7.35 15.76
C LEU A 81 -1.60 8.50 14.83
N ALA A 82 -1.25 8.43 13.54
CA ALA A 82 -1.72 9.43 12.59
C ALA A 82 -3.24 9.45 12.45
N ILE A 83 -3.90 8.28 12.45
CA ILE A 83 -5.36 8.17 12.39
C ILE A 83 -6.00 8.69 13.69
N GLU A 84 -5.42 8.39 14.85
CA GLU A 84 -5.89 8.93 16.14
C GLU A 84 -5.86 10.48 16.17
N ARG A 85 -4.87 11.08 15.53
CA ARG A 85 -4.67 12.54 15.43
C ARG A 85 -5.47 13.18 14.29
N ALA A 86 -5.88 12.41 13.33
CA ALA A 86 -6.67 12.85 12.19
C ALA A 86 -8.10 13.21 12.61
N ARG A 87 -8.73 14.15 11.89
CA ARG A 87 -10.08 14.66 12.24
C ARG A 87 -11.16 14.19 11.27
N ALA A 88 -10.78 13.82 10.04
CA ALA A 88 -11.72 13.51 8.99
C ALA A 88 -12.42 12.15 9.16
N PRO A 89 -13.62 11.98 8.61
CA PRO A 89 -14.31 10.69 8.55
C PRO A 89 -13.69 9.72 7.53
N TYR A 90 -12.94 10.22 6.55
CA TYR A 90 -12.25 9.40 5.55
C TYR A 90 -10.74 9.49 5.73
N ILE A 91 -10.08 8.36 5.62
CA ILE A 91 -8.63 8.22 5.83
C ILE A 91 -7.99 7.69 4.54
N LEU A 92 -6.89 8.31 4.12
CA LEU A 92 -6.04 7.83 3.04
C LEU A 92 -4.60 7.72 3.54
N PRO A 93 -4.07 6.52 3.76
CA PRO A 93 -2.65 6.35 4.03
C PRO A 93 -1.82 6.62 2.78
N LEU A 94 -0.67 7.25 2.96
CA LEU A 94 0.31 7.46 1.89
C LEU A 94 1.71 7.26 2.48
N ASP A 95 2.44 6.29 1.98
CA ASP A 95 3.83 6.08 2.38
C ASP A 95 4.73 7.21 1.84
N ALA A 96 5.77 7.54 2.58
CA ALA A 96 6.59 8.73 2.33
C ALA A 96 7.47 8.67 1.06
N ASP A 97 7.57 7.50 0.44
CA ASP A 97 8.25 7.24 -0.84
C ASP A 97 7.28 7.06 -2.03
N ASP A 98 5.96 7.07 -1.76
CA ASP A 98 4.89 6.96 -2.74
C ASP A 98 4.26 8.33 -3.08
N TRP A 99 3.37 8.37 -4.07
CA TRP A 99 2.63 9.60 -4.39
C TRP A 99 1.27 9.32 -5.04
N LEU A 100 0.41 10.33 -5.03
CA LEU A 100 -0.93 10.28 -5.59
C LEU A 100 -1.01 11.04 -6.92
N ALA A 101 -1.85 10.57 -7.83
CA ALA A 101 -2.27 11.38 -8.96
C ALA A 101 -3.14 12.57 -8.50
N PRO A 102 -3.13 13.73 -9.18
CA PRO A 102 -3.84 14.93 -8.72
C PRO A 102 -5.34 14.74 -8.47
N ARG A 103 -5.98 13.83 -9.18
CA ARG A 103 -7.43 13.55 -9.07
C ARG A 103 -7.77 12.36 -8.17
N CYS A 104 -6.83 11.84 -7.38
CA CYS A 104 -7.05 10.64 -6.56
C CYS A 104 -8.25 10.82 -5.62
N LEU A 105 -8.22 11.85 -4.79
CA LEU A 105 -9.31 12.10 -3.85
C LEU A 105 -10.62 12.50 -4.54
N GLU A 106 -10.56 13.29 -5.61
CA GLU A 106 -11.72 13.67 -6.42
C GLU A 106 -12.47 12.45 -6.99
N ARG A 107 -11.73 11.39 -7.35
CA ARG A 107 -12.31 10.18 -7.93
C ARG A 107 -12.76 9.15 -6.88
N THR A 108 -12.17 9.14 -5.70
CA THR A 108 -12.43 8.12 -4.67
C THR A 108 -13.44 8.55 -3.62
N VAL A 109 -13.47 9.81 -3.22
CA VAL A 109 -14.41 10.33 -2.20
C VAL A 109 -15.88 10.13 -2.58
N PRO A 110 -16.32 10.45 -3.81
CA PRO A 110 -17.73 10.29 -4.18
C PRO A 110 -18.22 8.84 -4.10
N VAL A 111 -17.34 7.86 -4.24
CA VAL A 111 -17.69 6.44 -4.12
C VAL A 111 -18.10 6.10 -2.70
N LEU A 112 -17.35 6.58 -1.70
CA LEU A 112 -17.74 6.42 -0.29
C LEU A 112 -19.03 7.20 0.02
N ASP A 113 -19.22 8.38 -0.55
CA ASP A 113 -20.43 9.17 -0.31
C ASP A 113 -21.70 8.48 -0.82
N ALA A 114 -21.58 7.80 -1.97
CA ALA A 114 -22.71 7.21 -2.65
C ALA A 114 -23.23 5.91 -2.00
N ASP A 115 -22.35 5.14 -1.32
CA ASP A 115 -22.73 3.84 -0.78
C ASP A 115 -22.13 3.61 0.62
N PRO A 116 -22.96 3.66 1.68
CA PRO A 116 -22.53 3.44 3.06
C PRO A 116 -21.95 2.05 3.35
N ALA A 117 -22.26 1.04 2.54
CA ALA A 117 -21.73 -0.31 2.70
C ALA A 117 -20.31 -0.47 2.12
N VAL A 118 -19.88 0.47 1.26
CA VAL A 118 -18.50 0.54 0.80
C VAL A 118 -17.65 1.15 1.90
N GLY A 119 -16.75 0.35 2.46
CA GLY A 119 -15.80 0.79 3.50
C GLY A 119 -14.46 1.22 2.95
N VAL A 120 -14.04 0.66 1.80
CA VAL A 120 -12.72 0.84 1.20
C VAL A 120 -12.84 1.13 -0.29
N VAL A 121 -12.14 2.16 -0.76
CA VAL A 121 -12.01 2.47 -2.20
C VAL A 121 -10.54 2.39 -2.57
N HIS A 122 -10.21 1.46 -3.44
CA HIS A 122 -8.87 1.27 -3.96
C HIS A 122 -8.80 1.61 -5.45
N THR A 123 -7.59 1.79 -5.95
CA THR A 123 -7.35 2.20 -7.34
C THR A 123 -6.27 1.31 -7.95
N TRP A 124 -6.12 1.34 -9.27
CA TRP A 124 -4.91 0.79 -9.87
C TRP A 124 -3.69 1.61 -9.42
N VAL A 125 -2.53 0.97 -9.41
CA VAL A 125 -1.28 1.53 -8.90
C VAL A 125 -0.22 1.52 -9.99
N GLY A 126 0.36 2.68 -10.25
CA GLY A 126 1.53 2.80 -11.11
C GLY A 126 2.78 2.32 -10.37
N LEU A 127 3.50 1.37 -10.94
CA LEU A 127 4.77 0.88 -10.39
C LEU A 127 5.92 1.70 -10.97
N THR A 128 6.85 2.11 -10.11
CA THR A 128 8.00 2.94 -10.49
C THR A 128 9.26 2.51 -9.75
N GLY A 129 10.43 2.98 -10.19
CA GLY A 129 11.71 2.59 -9.63
C GLY A 129 12.29 1.34 -10.29
N GLU A 130 12.63 0.30 -9.53
CA GLU A 130 13.19 -0.95 -10.07
C GLU A 130 12.22 -1.72 -10.98
N HIS A 131 10.93 -1.47 -10.86
CA HIS A 131 9.89 -2.06 -11.67
C HIS A 131 8.95 -0.98 -12.21
N HIS A 132 8.56 -1.14 -13.47
CA HIS A 132 7.62 -0.24 -14.14
C HIS A 132 6.39 -1.02 -14.60
N GLY A 133 5.23 -0.38 -14.60
CA GLY A 133 3.98 -0.97 -15.07
C GLY A 133 2.79 -0.52 -14.26
N THR A 134 1.69 -1.24 -14.42
CA THR A 134 0.45 -0.99 -13.67
C THR A 134 0.08 -2.23 -12.89
N TRP A 135 0.00 -2.10 -11.58
CA TRP A 135 -0.65 -3.09 -10.75
C TRP A 135 -2.16 -2.81 -10.76
N ARG A 136 -2.89 -3.66 -11.47
CA ARG A 136 -4.35 -3.69 -11.41
C ARG A 136 -4.72 -4.39 -10.11
N THR A 137 -5.15 -3.60 -9.13
CA THR A 137 -5.59 -4.12 -7.83
C THR A 137 -6.77 -5.07 -8.03
N GLY A 138 -6.81 -6.12 -7.21
CA GLY A 138 -7.79 -7.21 -7.34
C GLY A 138 -9.08 -6.96 -6.55
N PRO A 139 -9.95 -7.96 -6.48
CA PRO A 139 -11.18 -7.88 -5.70
C PRO A 139 -10.89 -7.74 -4.21
N PHE A 140 -11.80 -7.02 -3.53
CA PHE A 140 -11.80 -6.89 -2.06
C PHE A 140 -12.72 -7.96 -1.46
N GLU A 141 -12.32 -9.22 -1.60
CA GLU A 141 -13.07 -10.39 -1.18
C GLU A 141 -12.19 -11.31 -0.35
N ILE A 142 -12.79 -11.97 0.65
CA ILE A 142 -12.03 -12.78 1.61
C ILE A 142 -11.17 -13.85 0.93
N PRO A 143 -11.67 -14.69 -0.02
CA PRO A 143 -10.83 -15.69 -0.67
C PRO A 143 -9.62 -15.10 -1.39
N ALA A 144 -9.82 -14.01 -2.13
CA ALA A 144 -8.74 -13.32 -2.84
C ALA A 144 -7.73 -12.70 -1.87
N LEU A 145 -8.20 -12.07 -0.78
CA LEU A 145 -7.37 -11.50 0.26
C LEU A 145 -6.64 -12.56 1.10
N LEU A 146 -7.18 -13.77 1.23
CA LEU A 146 -6.46 -14.89 1.85
C LEU A 146 -5.35 -15.42 0.94
N ALA A 147 -5.56 -15.42 -0.37
CA ALA A 147 -4.56 -15.86 -1.34
C ALA A 147 -3.39 -14.87 -1.45
N ARG A 148 -3.67 -13.56 -1.49
CA ARG A 148 -2.66 -12.49 -1.62
C ARG A 148 -3.18 -11.12 -1.19
N CYS A 149 -2.27 -10.16 -0.98
CA CYS A 149 -2.67 -8.76 -0.85
C CYS A 149 -3.14 -8.21 -2.20
N THR A 150 -4.45 -7.98 -2.33
CA THR A 150 -5.07 -7.49 -3.57
C THR A 150 -5.22 -5.97 -3.62
N VAL A 151 -5.02 -5.28 -2.50
CA VAL A 151 -5.28 -3.85 -2.32
C VAL A 151 -4.04 -3.15 -1.78
N HIS A 152 -3.66 -2.04 -2.39
CA HIS A 152 -2.52 -1.23 -1.95
C HIS A 152 -2.87 -0.42 -0.69
N VAL A 153 -1.86 -0.15 0.13
CA VAL A 153 -2.04 0.62 1.38
C VAL A 153 -2.63 2.02 1.13
N SER A 154 -2.27 2.67 0.02
CA SER A 154 -2.80 3.99 -0.37
C SER A 154 -4.22 3.89 -0.94
N SER A 155 -5.13 3.30 -0.16
CA SER A 155 -6.56 3.19 -0.47
C SER A 155 -7.37 4.03 0.51
N LEU A 156 -8.40 4.71 0.01
CA LEU A 156 -9.28 5.55 0.82
C LEU A 156 -10.25 4.66 1.59
N PHE A 157 -10.40 4.89 2.89
CA PHE A 157 -11.36 4.13 3.69
C PHE A 157 -12.08 4.99 4.74
N ARG A 158 -13.24 4.52 5.21
CA ARG A 158 -13.96 5.14 6.33
C ARG A 158 -13.16 4.94 7.63
N ARG A 159 -13.05 5.96 8.45
CA ARG A 159 -12.46 5.82 9.80
C ARG A 159 -13.07 4.68 10.59
N GLU A 160 -14.37 4.44 10.43
CA GLU A 160 -15.09 3.35 11.08
C GLU A 160 -14.51 1.96 10.73
N VAL A 161 -13.98 1.78 9.51
CA VAL A 161 -13.27 0.54 9.12
C VAL A 161 -12.08 0.31 10.05
N TRP A 162 -11.28 1.36 10.31
CA TRP A 162 -10.14 1.28 11.21
C TRP A 162 -10.56 0.96 12.65
N VAL A 163 -11.61 1.60 13.15
CA VAL A 163 -12.13 1.34 14.49
C VAL A 163 -12.58 -0.10 14.64
N ARG A 164 -13.39 -0.60 13.69
CA ARG A 164 -13.95 -1.96 13.74
C ARG A 164 -12.92 -3.05 13.48
N ALA A 165 -11.93 -2.80 12.63
CA ALA A 165 -10.83 -3.72 12.37
C ALA A 165 -9.81 -3.79 13.52
N GLY A 166 -9.85 -2.87 14.48
CA GLY A 166 -8.88 -2.79 15.58
C GLY A 166 -7.54 -2.15 15.21
N GLY A 167 -7.51 -1.39 14.10
CA GLY A 167 -6.32 -0.69 13.61
C GLY A 167 -5.34 -1.56 12.82
N PHE A 168 -4.20 -0.96 12.47
CA PHE A 168 -3.06 -1.68 11.90
C PHE A 168 -2.32 -2.44 13.00
N ASP A 169 -2.08 -3.73 12.80
CA ASP A 169 -1.46 -4.58 13.83
C ASP A 169 0.06 -4.45 13.84
N PRO A 170 0.67 -3.90 14.92
CA PRO A 170 2.12 -3.71 15.00
C PRO A 170 2.93 -5.01 15.11
N ARG A 171 2.29 -6.17 15.27
CA ARG A 171 2.98 -7.46 15.23
C ARG A 171 3.50 -7.82 13.83
N PHE A 172 2.98 -7.19 12.77
CA PHE A 172 3.48 -7.33 11.40
C PHE A 172 4.70 -6.41 11.17
N VAL A 173 5.81 -6.73 11.83
CA VAL A 173 7.02 -5.87 11.85
C VAL A 173 7.72 -5.83 10.49
N GLU A 174 7.78 -6.96 9.79
CA GLU A 174 8.54 -7.07 8.53
C GLU A 174 7.78 -6.45 7.34
N ALA A 175 6.50 -6.71 7.22
CA ALA A 175 5.55 -6.18 6.23
C ALA A 175 4.17 -6.83 6.41
N SER A 176 3.18 -6.43 5.58
CA SER A 176 1.82 -7.00 5.49
C SER A 176 0.87 -6.55 6.60
N GLU A 177 1.19 -5.47 7.29
CA GLU A 177 0.28 -4.79 8.20
C GLU A 177 -0.96 -4.23 7.47
N ASP A 178 -0.80 -3.85 6.21
CA ASP A 178 -1.86 -3.43 5.31
C ASP A 178 -2.73 -4.62 4.85
N TRP A 179 -2.10 -5.73 4.50
CA TRP A 179 -2.80 -6.94 4.11
C TRP A 179 -3.68 -7.47 5.26
N ASP A 180 -3.12 -7.56 6.46
CA ASP A 180 -3.86 -7.92 7.66
C ASP A 180 -5.04 -6.98 7.92
N PHE A 181 -4.83 -5.67 7.75
CA PHE A 181 -5.87 -4.66 7.92
C PHE A 181 -7.01 -4.83 6.91
N TRP A 182 -6.72 -5.06 5.62
CA TRP A 182 -7.74 -5.28 4.60
C TRP A 182 -8.52 -6.57 4.85
N LEU A 183 -7.84 -7.64 5.25
CA LEU A 183 -8.50 -8.89 5.59
C LEU A 183 -9.40 -8.73 6.83
N SER A 184 -8.95 -8.00 7.84
CA SER A 184 -9.75 -7.66 9.01
C SER A 184 -10.99 -6.82 8.64
N ALA A 185 -10.85 -5.87 7.73
CA ALA A 185 -11.96 -5.06 7.24
C ALA A 185 -13.00 -5.91 6.48
N ALA A 186 -12.55 -6.78 5.57
CA ALA A 186 -13.44 -7.69 4.84
C ALA A 186 -14.16 -8.67 5.79
N ALA A 187 -13.48 -9.17 6.82
CA ALA A 187 -14.06 -10.02 7.85
C ALA A 187 -15.17 -9.34 8.68
N GLN A 188 -15.15 -8.00 8.76
CA GLN A 188 -16.21 -7.18 9.38
C GLN A 188 -17.38 -6.88 8.43
N GLY A 189 -17.37 -7.45 7.22
CA GLY A 189 -18.44 -7.28 6.23
C GLY A 189 -18.35 -6.00 5.40
N TRP A 190 -17.25 -5.24 5.48
CA TRP A 190 -17.05 -4.09 4.63
C TRP A 190 -16.83 -4.51 3.18
N ARG A 191 -17.47 -3.77 2.25
CA ARG A 191 -17.22 -3.93 0.82
C ARG A 191 -16.11 -3.00 0.35
N GLY A 192 -15.32 -3.48 -0.62
CA GLY A 192 -14.38 -2.66 -1.37
C GLY A 192 -14.94 -2.27 -2.73
N HIS A 193 -14.46 -1.13 -3.25
CA HIS A 193 -14.76 -0.66 -4.60
C HIS A 193 -13.46 -0.29 -5.32
N CYS A 194 -13.25 -0.83 -6.52
CA CYS A 194 -12.10 -0.50 -7.36
C CYS A 194 -12.46 0.62 -8.35
N VAL A 195 -11.75 1.73 -8.27
CA VAL A 195 -11.73 2.74 -9.35
C VAL A 195 -10.63 2.32 -10.33
N PRO A 196 -10.95 1.90 -11.57
CA PRO A 196 -10.00 1.29 -12.50
C PRO A 196 -9.12 2.33 -13.22
N ASP A 197 -8.58 3.27 -12.47
CA ASP A 197 -7.66 4.32 -12.91
C ASP A 197 -6.37 4.25 -12.09
N VAL A 198 -5.23 4.60 -12.69
CA VAL A 198 -3.95 4.73 -11.96
C VAL A 198 -3.96 6.05 -11.19
N LEU A 199 -4.28 5.98 -9.90
CA LEU A 199 -4.43 7.15 -9.03
C LEU A 199 -3.45 7.17 -7.84
N ALA A 200 -2.71 6.09 -7.62
CA ALA A 200 -1.60 6.00 -6.69
C ALA A 200 -0.36 5.46 -7.41
N TYR A 201 0.81 5.81 -6.93
CA TYR A 201 2.08 5.34 -7.47
C TYR A 201 2.93 4.77 -6.35
N TYR A 202 3.37 3.52 -6.54
CA TYR A 202 4.21 2.78 -5.63
C TYR A 202 5.66 2.79 -6.12
N HIS A 203 6.56 3.35 -5.30
CA HIS A 203 7.98 3.41 -5.61
C HIS A 203 8.75 2.23 -5.04
N ARG A 204 9.26 1.37 -5.92
CA ARG A 204 10.11 0.23 -5.55
C ARG A 204 11.57 0.61 -5.64
N GLY A 205 12.10 1.14 -4.55
CA GLY A 205 13.52 1.46 -4.43
C GLY A 205 14.34 0.31 -3.82
N PRO A 206 15.67 0.41 -3.86
CA PRO A 206 16.58 -0.61 -3.30
C PRO A 206 16.45 -0.80 -1.78
N ARG A 207 15.86 0.18 -1.08
CA ARG A 207 15.60 0.16 0.36
C ARG A 207 14.19 -0.30 0.73
N SER A 208 13.35 -0.64 -0.25
CA SER A 208 11.96 -1.07 -0.02
C SER A 208 11.88 -2.22 1.00
N ARG A 209 10.98 -2.10 1.97
CA ARG A 209 10.68 -3.15 2.95
C ARG A 209 10.20 -4.43 2.25
N GLU A 210 9.48 -4.32 1.14
CA GLU A 210 9.01 -5.45 0.36
C GLU A 210 10.16 -6.35 -0.12
N ARG A 211 11.32 -5.78 -0.46
CA ARG A 211 12.51 -6.57 -0.86
C ARG A 211 12.97 -7.49 0.28
N ARG A 212 13.02 -6.98 1.51
CA ARG A 212 13.37 -7.79 2.70
C ARG A 212 12.30 -8.83 2.98
N ALA A 213 11.05 -8.47 2.80
CA ALA A 213 9.91 -9.33 2.97
C ALA A 213 9.84 -10.51 1.98
N ARG A 214 10.51 -10.41 0.83
CA ARG A 214 10.63 -11.49 -0.18
C ARG A 214 11.80 -12.43 0.06
N LEU A 215 12.63 -12.19 1.07
CA LEU A 215 13.72 -13.11 1.39
C LEU A 215 13.16 -14.51 1.76
N PRO A 216 13.90 -15.59 1.44
CA PRO A 216 13.49 -16.94 1.81
C PRO A 216 13.15 -17.05 3.30
N GLY A 217 12.00 -17.65 3.61
CA GLY A 217 11.49 -17.77 4.97
C GLY A 217 10.71 -16.56 5.51
N ALA A 218 10.99 -15.33 5.09
CA ALA A 218 10.23 -14.16 5.53
C ALA A 218 8.78 -14.21 5.03
N ALA A 219 8.57 -14.53 3.75
CA ALA A 219 7.24 -14.69 3.16
C ALA A 219 6.43 -15.77 3.89
N ASN A 220 7.05 -16.90 4.24
CA ASN A 220 6.38 -17.98 4.97
C ASN A 220 5.99 -17.55 6.39
N ARG A 221 6.90 -16.90 7.14
CA ARG A 221 6.58 -16.41 8.50
C ARG A 221 5.41 -15.42 8.48
N ARG A 222 5.38 -14.50 7.51
CA ARG A 222 4.27 -13.54 7.36
C ARG A 222 2.95 -14.23 7.10
N MET A 223 2.94 -15.21 6.19
CA MET A 223 1.74 -15.99 5.90
C MET A 223 1.29 -16.79 7.14
N GLN A 224 2.20 -17.41 7.87
CA GLN A 224 1.89 -18.11 9.12
C GLN A 224 1.27 -17.16 10.15
N THR A 225 1.80 -15.94 10.30
CA THR A 225 1.24 -14.94 11.22
C THR A 225 -0.16 -14.52 10.80
N LEU A 226 -0.37 -14.27 9.49
CA LEU A 226 -1.67 -13.90 8.94
C LEU A 226 -2.70 -15.01 9.15
N VAL A 227 -2.37 -16.24 8.77
CA VAL A 227 -3.26 -17.39 8.93
C VAL A 227 -3.55 -17.67 10.40
N ALA A 228 -2.56 -17.56 11.28
CA ALA A 228 -2.76 -17.76 12.72
C ALA A 228 -3.73 -16.73 13.32
N LYS A 229 -3.62 -15.45 12.91
CA LYS A 229 -4.54 -14.37 13.34
C LYS A 229 -5.95 -14.59 12.79
N HIS A 230 -6.07 -14.99 11.53
CA HIS A 230 -7.35 -15.15 10.83
C HIS A 230 -7.75 -16.62 10.66
N ARG A 231 -7.38 -17.49 11.65
CA ARG A 231 -7.58 -18.95 11.55
C ARG A 231 -9.00 -19.35 11.17
N ALA A 232 -10.00 -18.89 11.91
CA ALA A 232 -11.39 -19.26 11.65
C ALA A 232 -11.90 -18.79 10.27
N LEU A 233 -11.37 -17.65 9.78
CA LEU A 233 -11.67 -17.15 8.46
C LEU A 233 -10.99 -17.99 7.38
N SER A 234 -9.72 -18.36 7.59
CA SER A 234 -8.95 -19.23 6.69
C SER A 234 -9.58 -20.62 6.57
N GLU A 235 -9.99 -21.21 7.71
CA GLU A 235 -10.66 -22.52 7.71
C GLU A 235 -11.99 -22.50 6.97
N ARG A 236 -12.79 -21.42 7.14
CA ARG A 236 -14.10 -21.28 6.47
C ARG A 236 -13.99 -21.10 4.94
N HIS A 237 -12.95 -20.45 4.46
CA HIS A 237 -12.76 -20.09 3.05
C HIS A 237 -11.57 -20.80 2.40
N LEU A 238 -11.12 -21.94 2.96
CA LEU A 238 -9.90 -22.61 2.51
C LEU A 238 -9.97 -23.04 1.04
N GLU A 239 -11.07 -23.67 0.65
CA GLU A 239 -11.26 -24.17 -0.72
C GLU A 239 -11.25 -23.02 -1.75
N ASP A 240 -12.02 -21.97 -1.47
CA ASP A 240 -12.10 -20.81 -2.35
C ASP A 240 -10.74 -20.06 -2.44
N ALA A 241 -10.02 -19.94 -1.32
CA ALA A 241 -8.71 -19.31 -1.25
C ALA A 241 -7.65 -20.13 -2.02
N LEU A 242 -7.67 -21.45 -1.90
CA LEU A 242 -6.81 -22.35 -2.66
C LEU A 242 -7.14 -22.28 -4.16
N GLY A 243 -8.43 -22.24 -4.52
CA GLY A 243 -8.88 -22.05 -5.89
C GLY A 243 -8.34 -20.73 -6.48
N ALA A 244 -8.50 -19.61 -5.77
CA ALA A 244 -7.98 -18.31 -6.18
C ALA A 244 -6.45 -18.32 -6.34
N LEU A 245 -5.73 -18.95 -5.43
CA LEU A 245 -4.27 -19.10 -5.51
C LEU A 245 -3.85 -19.96 -6.70
N TYR A 246 -4.55 -21.06 -6.94
CA TYR A 246 -4.29 -21.95 -8.07
C TYR A 246 -4.49 -21.26 -9.42
N GLU A 247 -5.60 -20.53 -9.58
CA GLU A 247 -5.87 -19.74 -10.79
C GLU A 247 -4.75 -18.71 -11.05
N GLU A 248 -4.29 -18.05 -10.01
CA GLU A 248 -3.20 -17.08 -10.11
C GLU A 248 -1.88 -17.74 -10.54
N LEU A 249 -1.56 -18.90 -9.98
CA LEU A 249 -0.39 -19.69 -10.38
C LEU A 249 -0.48 -20.11 -11.85
N MET A 250 -1.65 -20.55 -12.31
CA MET A 250 -1.85 -20.93 -13.70
C MET A 250 -1.71 -19.73 -14.65
N GLN A 251 -2.25 -18.56 -14.28
CA GLN A 251 -2.07 -17.33 -15.06
C GLN A 251 -0.61 -16.89 -15.13
N ALA A 252 0.12 -16.99 -14.02
CA ALA A 252 1.53 -16.68 -13.95
C ALA A 252 2.36 -17.66 -14.82
N SER A 253 2.05 -18.97 -14.76
CA SER A 253 2.68 -20.00 -15.60
C SER A 253 2.48 -19.71 -17.08
N THR A 254 1.23 -19.48 -17.49
CA THR A 254 0.90 -19.14 -18.89
C THR A 254 1.62 -17.87 -19.37
N SER A 255 1.75 -16.89 -18.50
CA SER A 255 2.47 -15.65 -18.80
C SER A 255 3.96 -15.89 -18.98
N LEU A 256 4.57 -16.74 -18.15
CA LEU A 256 5.96 -17.16 -18.29
C LEU A 256 6.18 -17.95 -19.60
N GLU A 257 5.31 -18.89 -19.93
CA GLU A 257 5.36 -19.63 -21.19
C GLU A 257 5.37 -18.69 -22.40
N ARG A 258 4.45 -17.70 -22.42
CA ARG A 258 4.42 -16.68 -23.50
C ARG A 258 5.72 -15.88 -23.59
N ILE A 259 6.35 -15.56 -22.44
CA ILE A 259 7.64 -14.86 -22.42
C ILE A 259 8.73 -15.76 -22.99
N TYR A 260 8.79 -17.04 -22.58
CA TYR A 260 9.79 -17.98 -23.09
C TYR A 260 9.61 -18.30 -24.58
N ASP A 261 8.37 -18.32 -25.06
CA ASP A 261 8.05 -18.56 -26.48
C ASP A 261 8.27 -17.32 -27.36
N HIS A 262 8.45 -16.15 -26.76
CA HIS A 262 8.72 -14.94 -27.53
C HIS A 262 10.04 -15.08 -28.33
N PRO A 263 10.05 -14.81 -29.67
CA PRO A 263 11.21 -15.04 -30.51
C PRO A 263 12.52 -14.41 -30.00
N ALA A 264 12.44 -13.19 -29.50
CA ALA A 264 13.61 -12.49 -28.96
C ALA A 264 14.19 -13.16 -27.71
N VAL A 265 13.34 -13.72 -26.82
CA VAL A 265 13.77 -14.42 -25.61
C VAL A 265 14.39 -15.76 -25.99
N ARG A 266 13.79 -16.53 -26.91
CA ARG A 266 14.35 -17.79 -27.43
C ARG A 266 15.71 -17.55 -28.05
N LEU A 267 15.86 -16.48 -28.86
CA LEU A 267 17.15 -16.13 -29.45
C LEU A 267 18.21 -15.80 -28.39
N ALA A 268 17.84 -15.01 -27.38
CA ALA A 268 18.74 -14.64 -26.28
C ALA A 268 19.16 -15.85 -25.44
N LEU A 269 18.25 -16.79 -25.16
CA LEU A 269 18.54 -18.03 -24.44
C LEU A 269 19.49 -18.93 -25.26
N THR A 270 19.25 -19.10 -26.57
CA THR A 270 20.10 -19.86 -27.45
C THR A 270 21.52 -19.26 -27.51
N ALA A 271 21.62 -17.93 -27.67
CA ALA A 271 22.92 -17.25 -27.67
C ALA A 271 23.69 -17.44 -26.35
N ARG A 272 22.99 -17.34 -25.22
CA ARG A 272 23.55 -17.57 -23.87
C ARG A 272 24.11 -19.00 -23.75
N ASP A 273 23.37 -20.00 -24.22
CA ASP A 273 23.75 -21.40 -24.07
C ASP A 273 24.94 -21.74 -24.98
N LEU A 274 25.00 -21.15 -26.19
CA LEU A 274 26.18 -21.23 -27.07
C LEU A 274 27.44 -20.61 -26.43
N LEU A 275 27.29 -19.46 -25.73
CA LEU A 275 28.41 -18.82 -25.03
C LEU A 275 28.85 -19.60 -23.79
N ARG A 276 27.96 -20.29 -23.10
CA ARG A 276 28.30 -21.17 -21.97
C ARG A 276 28.93 -22.46 -22.39
N GLY A 277 28.50 -23.05 -23.53
CA GLY A 277 29.12 -24.24 -24.11
C GLY A 277 30.59 -24.00 -24.48
N ARG A 278 30.92 -22.86 -25.08
CA ARG A 278 32.32 -22.47 -25.42
C ARG A 278 33.24 -22.25 -24.21
N ARG A 279 32.71 -21.99 -23.00
CA ARG A 279 33.53 -21.86 -21.77
C ARG A 279 33.79 -23.19 -21.05
N ARG A 280 33.21 -24.29 -21.50
CA ARG A 280 33.45 -25.63 -20.93
C ARG A 280 34.46 -26.45 -21.76
N GLU A 281 34.88 -25.95 -22.91
CA GLU A 281 35.84 -26.59 -23.81
C GLU A 281 37.24 -25.92 -23.79
N THR A 282 37.44 -24.92 -22.93
CA THR A 282 38.73 -24.27 -22.63
C THR A 282 39.08 -24.43 -21.15
#